data_af98b0ededb78f370b204d418f3089ac
#
_entry.id   af98b0ededb78f370b204d418f3089ac
#
_cell.length_a   1.000
_cell.length_b   1.000
_cell.length_c   1.000
_cell.angle_alpha   90.00
_cell.angle_beta   90.00
_cell.angle_gamma   90.00
#
_symmetry.space_group_name_H-M   'P 1'
#
loop_
_entity.id
_entity.type
_entity.pdbx_description
1 polymer ?
#
loop_
_entity_poly.entity_id
_entity_poly.type
_entity_poly.pdbx_seq_one_letter_code
_entity_poly.pdbx_strand_id
1 'polypeptide(L)'
;LQDVLGEGRGAFRIADSTDGGYWIASEKRPVRLAPGGLNGALQLRPTALLRTPAGSRILSFLEVSSGETWIGTDEGVFRYDPSAEPREAAPVTALIRRVSSNQDELFFGGLARGLEAPLPHLAPLRFEVASSSLDDPTRNRFRFRLDGQDNDWSPWTPETRRDYTNLGPGVYRFRVESRDVYGHVGG
;
A
#
# COMPACT_ATOMS: atom_id res chain seq x y z
N LEU A 1 -17.46 9.34 5.73
CA LEU A 1 -16.45 10.28 6.23
C LEU A 1 -15.69 9.69 7.42
N GLN A 2 -16.38 9.05 8.38
CA GLN A 2 -15.77 8.37 9.53
C GLN A 2 -14.78 7.28 9.10
N ASP A 3 -15.11 6.49 8.07
CA ASP A 3 -14.25 5.42 7.55
C ASP A 3 -12.94 5.94 6.92
N VAL A 4 -12.94 7.20 6.48
CA VAL A 4 -11.79 7.82 5.82
C VAL A 4 -10.93 8.62 6.80
N LEU A 5 -11.55 9.29 7.77
CA LEU A 5 -10.85 10.12 8.75
C LEU A 5 -10.39 9.31 9.97
N GLY A 6 -10.91 8.08 10.15
CA GLY A 6 -10.63 7.21 11.30
C GLY A 6 -11.40 7.63 12.55
N GLU A 7 -11.43 6.76 13.56
CA GLU A 7 -12.10 7.00 14.86
C GLU A 7 -11.30 7.89 15.82
N GLY A 8 -10.31 8.63 15.33
CA GLY A 8 -9.42 9.44 16.15
C GLY A 8 -10.10 10.73 16.63
N ARG A 9 -9.99 11.04 17.91
CA ARG A 9 -10.29 12.36 18.52
C ARG A 9 -9.17 13.40 18.21
N GLY A 10 -8.54 13.32 17.03
CA GLY A 10 -7.45 14.19 16.65
C GLY A 10 -7.91 15.57 16.19
N ALA A 11 -7.01 16.54 16.28
CA ALA A 11 -7.25 17.87 15.71
C ALA A 11 -7.32 17.81 14.19
N PHE A 12 -8.41 18.30 13.60
CA PHE A 12 -8.53 18.45 12.16
C PHE A 12 -7.99 19.82 11.73
N ARG A 13 -7.41 19.84 10.55
CA ARG A 13 -7.10 21.08 9.82
C ARG A 13 -8.01 21.14 8.61
N ILE A 14 -8.65 22.27 8.43
CA ILE A 14 -9.52 22.54 7.29
C ILE A 14 -8.99 23.76 6.58
N ALA A 15 -8.87 23.70 5.27
CA ALA A 15 -8.52 24.83 4.42
C ALA A 15 -9.42 24.83 3.18
N ASP A 16 -9.70 26.02 2.67
CA ASP A 16 -10.46 26.20 1.45
C ASP A 16 -9.66 25.69 0.23
N SER A 17 -10.39 25.12 -0.72
CA SER A 17 -9.86 24.75 -2.03
C SER A 17 -10.32 25.76 -3.09
N THR A 18 -9.50 26.00 -4.09
CA THR A 18 -9.76 26.99 -5.15
C THR A 18 -10.99 26.66 -6.01
N ASP A 19 -11.48 25.42 -5.97
CA ASP A 19 -12.68 24.98 -6.66
C ASP A 19 -13.98 25.07 -5.83
N GLY A 20 -13.91 25.72 -4.65
CA GLY A 20 -15.04 25.81 -3.73
C GLY A 20 -15.23 24.58 -2.83
N GLY A 21 -14.28 23.68 -2.83
CA GLY A 21 -14.21 22.54 -1.90
C GLY A 21 -13.35 22.83 -0.67
N TYR A 22 -12.97 21.75 0.02
CA TYR A 22 -12.17 21.84 1.24
C TYR A 22 -11.09 20.79 1.28
N TRP A 23 -9.94 21.15 1.80
CA TRP A 23 -8.93 20.24 2.28
C TRP A 23 -9.16 19.95 3.75
N ILE A 24 -9.18 18.69 4.13
CA ILE A 24 -9.31 18.25 5.50
C ILE A 24 -8.15 17.33 5.82
N ALA A 25 -7.36 17.65 6.84
CA ALA A 25 -6.36 16.74 7.37
C ALA A 25 -6.74 16.26 8.76
N SER A 26 -6.69 14.96 8.92
CA SER A 26 -6.53 14.32 10.23
C SER A 26 -5.05 14.01 10.44
N GLU A 27 -4.69 13.54 11.64
CA GLU A 27 -3.31 13.11 11.94
C GLU A 27 -2.75 12.05 10.96
N LYS A 28 -3.61 11.40 10.20
CA LYS A 28 -3.22 10.24 9.38
C LYS A 28 -3.26 10.46 7.87
N ARG A 29 -4.21 11.23 7.35
CA ARG A 29 -4.36 11.41 5.90
C ARG A 29 -5.10 12.70 5.57
N PRO A 30 -4.59 13.47 4.61
CA PRO A 30 -5.38 14.53 4.02
C PRO A 30 -6.42 13.94 3.07
N VAL A 31 -7.58 14.56 3.06
CA VAL A 31 -8.66 14.25 2.11
C VAL A 31 -9.17 15.53 1.50
N ARG A 32 -9.68 15.45 0.29
CA ARG A 32 -10.29 16.58 -0.40
C ARG A 32 -11.79 16.35 -0.53
N LEU A 33 -12.57 17.32 -0.12
CA LEU A 33 -13.97 17.46 -0.45
C LEU A 33 -14.10 18.44 -1.62
N ALA A 34 -14.55 17.95 -2.76
CA ALA A 34 -14.75 18.80 -3.93
C ALA A 34 -16.24 18.87 -4.28
N PRO A 35 -16.72 19.99 -4.88
CA PRO A 35 -18.06 20.05 -5.42
C PRO A 35 -18.28 18.91 -6.41
N GLY A 36 -19.38 18.19 -6.27
CA GLY A 36 -19.68 17.03 -7.12
C GLY A 36 -21.14 16.98 -7.50
N GLY A 37 -21.41 16.65 -8.78
CA GLY A 37 -22.73 16.37 -9.28
C GLY A 37 -23.68 17.56 -9.43
N LEU A 38 -24.90 17.27 -9.90
CA LEU A 38 -25.94 18.24 -10.27
C LEU A 38 -26.46 19.12 -9.11
N ASN A 39 -26.15 18.78 -7.86
CA ASN A 39 -26.71 19.47 -6.69
C ASN A 39 -25.66 20.22 -5.84
N GLY A 40 -24.41 20.38 -6.32
CA GLY A 40 -23.37 21.06 -5.55
C GLY A 40 -22.95 20.36 -4.25
N ALA A 41 -23.38 19.12 -4.04
CA ALA A 41 -23.00 18.35 -2.86
C ALA A 41 -21.49 18.06 -2.90
N LEU A 42 -20.82 18.25 -1.75
CA LEU A 42 -19.42 17.93 -1.61
C LEU A 42 -19.21 16.41 -1.66
N GLN A 43 -18.31 15.99 -2.52
CA GLN A 43 -17.90 14.58 -2.65
C GLN A 43 -16.47 14.39 -2.18
N LEU A 44 -16.25 13.30 -1.49
CA LEU A 44 -14.92 12.88 -1.11
C LEU A 44 -14.12 12.52 -2.37
N ARG A 45 -13.01 13.20 -2.60
CA ARG A 45 -12.03 12.86 -3.62
C ARG A 45 -10.86 12.18 -2.95
N PRO A 46 -10.60 10.90 -3.24
CA PRO A 46 -9.38 10.26 -2.80
C PRO A 46 -8.19 11.02 -3.40
N THR A 47 -7.38 11.62 -2.56
CA THR A 47 -6.10 12.19 -2.98
C THR A 47 -5.06 11.11 -2.81
N ALA A 48 -4.83 10.37 -3.87
CA ALA A 48 -3.93 9.22 -3.85
C ALA A 48 -2.47 9.59 -3.52
N LEU A 49 -2.11 10.86 -3.51
CA LEU A 49 -0.73 11.25 -3.75
C LEU A 49 -0.19 12.39 -2.88
N LEU A 50 -0.81 12.70 -1.78
CA LEU A 50 -0.12 13.53 -0.81
C LEU A 50 0.99 12.70 -0.15
N ARG A 51 2.14 12.64 -0.82
CA ARG A 51 3.35 11.98 -0.37
C ARG A 51 4.00 12.81 0.72
N THR A 52 3.38 12.85 1.89
CA THR A 52 4.09 13.27 3.08
C THR A 52 4.86 12.10 3.64
N PRO A 53 6.05 12.29 4.22
CA PRO A 53 6.76 11.21 4.88
C PRO A 53 5.88 10.47 5.89
N ALA A 54 6.14 9.20 6.05
CA ALA A 54 5.37 8.34 6.94
C ALA A 54 5.40 8.86 8.37
N GLY A 55 4.25 9.23 8.89
CA GLY A 55 4.12 9.73 10.26
C GLY A 55 4.15 11.25 10.40
N SER A 56 4.44 12.00 9.33
CA SER A 56 4.41 13.47 9.37
C SER A 56 3.02 13.98 9.75
N ARG A 57 2.99 14.91 10.65
CA ARG A 57 1.77 15.58 11.08
C ARG A 57 1.51 16.81 10.20
N ILE A 58 0.37 16.85 9.54
CA ILE A 58 -0.02 17.99 8.70
C ILE A 58 -0.44 19.16 9.59
N LEU A 59 0.18 20.32 9.35
CA LEU A 59 -0.02 21.54 10.11
C LEU A 59 -0.81 22.58 9.33
N SER A 60 -0.65 22.63 8.01
CA SER A 60 -1.29 23.63 7.15
C SER A 60 -1.43 23.18 5.71
N PHE A 61 -2.36 23.82 4.99
CA PHE A 61 -2.51 23.70 3.54
C PHE A 61 -2.58 25.09 2.92
N LEU A 62 -2.05 25.19 1.71
CA LEU A 62 -2.23 26.35 0.84
C LEU A 62 -2.38 25.85 -0.60
N GLU A 63 -3.56 25.97 -1.16
CA GLU A 63 -3.80 25.72 -2.58
C GLU A 63 -3.67 27.05 -3.34
N VAL A 64 -2.90 27.02 -4.43
CA VAL A 64 -2.74 28.18 -5.31
C VAL A 64 -3.60 28.03 -6.57
N SER A 65 -3.80 29.11 -7.28
CA SER A 65 -4.71 29.19 -8.44
C SER A 65 -4.39 28.22 -9.58
N SER A 66 -3.19 27.67 -9.63
CA SER A 66 -2.78 26.61 -10.57
C SER A 66 -3.30 25.23 -10.19
N GLY A 67 -3.92 25.08 -9.02
CA GLY A 67 -4.31 23.78 -8.45
C GLY A 67 -3.19 23.09 -7.68
N GLU A 68 -1.99 23.66 -7.65
CA GLU A 68 -0.91 23.18 -6.79
C GLU A 68 -1.26 23.38 -5.32
N THR A 69 -0.92 22.41 -4.50
CA THR A 69 -1.16 22.49 -3.05
C THR A 69 0.16 22.38 -2.28
N TRP A 70 0.41 23.35 -1.44
CA TRP A 70 1.53 23.36 -0.51
C TRP A 70 1.07 22.85 0.85
N ILE A 71 1.82 21.90 1.40
CA ILE A 71 1.47 21.20 2.64
C ILE A 71 2.59 21.40 3.64
N GLY A 72 2.30 22.14 4.69
CA GLY A 72 3.21 22.28 5.82
C GLY A 72 3.05 21.11 6.80
N THR A 73 4.15 20.50 7.17
CA THR A 73 4.21 19.42 8.16
C THR A 73 5.25 19.74 9.23
N ASP A 74 5.34 18.92 10.26
CA ASP A 74 6.39 18.99 11.28
C ASP A 74 7.78 18.59 10.75
N GLU A 75 7.86 17.98 9.57
CA GLU A 75 9.12 17.60 8.93
C GLU A 75 9.53 18.51 7.74
N GLY A 76 8.66 19.45 7.35
CA GLY A 76 8.97 20.36 6.25
C GLY A 76 7.75 20.76 5.43
N VAL A 77 8.02 21.32 4.25
CA VAL A 77 7.00 21.78 3.31
C VAL A 77 7.05 20.92 2.06
N PHE A 78 5.89 20.41 1.65
CA PHE A 78 5.73 19.56 0.47
C PHE A 78 4.84 20.27 -0.55
N ARG A 79 5.20 20.17 -1.82
CA ARG A 79 4.40 20.66 -2.95
C ARG A 79 3.73 19.47 -3.63
N TYR A 80 2.43 19.54 -3.75
CA TYR A 80 1.63 18.64 -4.54
C TYR A 80 1.19 19.33 -5.82
N ASP A 81 1.48 18.72 -6.96
CA ASP A 81 1.09 19.18 -8.29
C ASP A 81 0.22 18.10 -8.95
N PRO A 82 -1.10 18.35 -9.07
CA PRO A 82 -2.02 17.37 -9.63
C PRO A 82 -1.75 17.10 -11.12
N SER A 83 -1.06 17.99 -11.82
CA SER A 83 -0.72 17.81 -13.24
C SER A 83 0.47 16.87 -13.45
N ALA A 84 1.29 16.71 -12.41
CA ALA A 84 2.45 15.82 -12.42
C ALA A 84 2.09 14.36 -12.03
N GLU A 85 0.84 14.11 -11.69
CA GLU A 85 0.39 12.75 -11.39
C GLU A 85 0.42 11.86 -12.63
N PRO A 86 0.96 10.65 -12.55
CA PRO A 86 0.73 9.65 -13.58
C PRO A 86 -0.79 9.42 -13.71
N ARG A 87 -1.31 9.51 -14.92
CA ARG A 87 -2.75 9.29 -15.19
C ARG A 87 -3.25 7.91 -14.76
N GLU A 88 -2.36 6.95 -14.64
CA GLU A 88 -2.62 5.61 -14.11
C GLU A 88 -1.51 5.25 -13.13
N ALA A 89 -1.89 4.92 -11.91
CA ALA A 89 -0.95 4.31 -10.98
C ALA A 89 -0.49 2.96 -11.54
N ALA A 90 0.81 2.72 -11.59
CA ALA A 90 1.32 1.41 -11.98
C ALA A 90 0.70 0.34 -11.06
N PRO A 91 0.22 -0.77 -11.62
CA PRO A 91 -0.39 -1.81 -10.81
C PRO A 91 0.62 -2.33 -9.79
N VAL A 92 0.20 -2.39 -8.55
CA VAL A 92 0.99 -3.03 -7.50
C VAL A 92 1.03 -4.53 -7.79
N THR A 93 2.21 -5.12 -7.66
CA THR A 93 2.40 -6.55 -7.84
C THR A 93 3.28 -7.08 -6.72
N ALA A 94 2.91 -8.23 -6.15
CA ALA A 94 3.79 -8.98 -5.28
C ALA A 94 4.75 -9.83 -6.11
N LEU A 95 6.02 -9.79 -5.76
CA LEU A 95 7.09 -10.51 -6.44
C LEU A 95 7.68 -11.55 -5.50
N ILE A 96 7.79 -12.81 -5.95
CA ILE A 96 8.57 -13.82 -5.25
C ILE A 96 10.02 -13.62 -5.65
N ARG A 97 10.85 -13.21 -4.71
CA ARG A 97 12.26 -12.95 -4.96
C ARG A 97 13.12 -14.20 -4.83
N ARG A 98 12.79 -15.04 -3.84
CA ARG A 98 13.56 -16.22 -3.53
C ARG A 98 12.69 -17.28 -2.91
N VAL A 99 12.96 -18.51 -3.26
CA VAL A 99 12.43 -19.70 -2.58
C VAL A 99 13.63 -20.56 -2.20
N SER A 100 13.72 -20.96 -0.95
CA SER A 100 14.79 -21.83 -0.46
C SER A 100 14.24 -22.94 0.43
N SER A 101 14.95 -24.08 0.43
CA SER A 101 14.71 -25.20 1.32
C SER A 101 16.01 -25.58 2.03
N ASN A 102 16.02 -25.57 3.35
CA ASN A 102 17.26 -25.64 4.12
C ASN A 102 18.24 -24.53 3.72
N GLN A 103 19.37 -24.89 3.12
CA GLN A 103 20.34 -23.94 2.56
C GLN A 103 20.36 -23.92 1.02
N ASP A 104 19.53 -24.79 0.40
CA ASP A 104 19.43 -24.88 -1.04
C ASP A 104 18.49 -23.82 -1.59
N GLU A 105 18.95 -23.11 -2.61
CA GLU A 105 18.15 -22.14 -3.33
C GLU A 105 17.39 -22.87 -4.45
N LEU A 106 16.05 -22.80 -4.38
CA LEU A 106 15.18 -23.41 -5.38
C LEU A 106 14.80 -22.46 -6.48
N PHE A 107 14.73 -21.16 -6.16
CA PHE A 107 14.36 -20.11 -7.09
C PHE A 107 14.96 -18.78 -6.64
N PHE A 108 15.49 -18.02 -7.58
CA PHE A 108 15.96 -16.67 -7.38
C PHE A 108 15.59 -15.78 -8.57
N GLY A 109 14.86 -14.70 -8.29
CA GLY A 109 14.55 -13.61 -9.25
C GLY A 109 13.11 -13.57 -9.75
N GLY A 110 12.64 -12.42 -10.09
CA GLY A 110 11.56 -12.00 -10.95
C GLY A 110 10.14 -12.52 -10.69
N LEU A 111 9.39 -12.56 -11.77
CA LEU A 111 8.03 -13.08 -11.82
C LEU A 111 8.07 -14.61 -11.93
N ALA A 112 7.83 -15.30 -10.84
CA ALA A 112 7.69 -16.76 -10.87
C ALA A 112 6.33 -17.14 -11.47
N ARG A 113 6.32 -17.45 -12.75
CA ARG A 113 5.20 -18.16 -13.37
C ARG A 113 5.38 -19.66 -13.17
N GLY A 114 4.82 -20.17 -12.05
CA GLY A 114 4.72 -21.61 -11.84
C GLY A 114 6.07 -22.33 -11.72
N LEU A 115 6.78 -22.11 -10.61
CA LEU A 115 7.87 -22.99 -10.25
C LEU A 115 7.25 -24.33 -9.78
N GLU A 116 7.38 -25.37 -10.56
CA GLU A 116 7.08 -26.73 -10.16
C GLU A 116 8.40 -27.41 -9.79
N ALA A 117 8.63 -27.60 -8.49
CA ALA A 117 9.81 -28.30 -8.00
C ALA A 117 9.38 -29.42 -7.04
N PRO A 118 9.83 -30.66 -7.27
CA PRO A 118 9.67 -31.74 -6.29
C PRO A 118 10.52 -31.41 -5.06
N LEU A 119 9.90 -31.48 -3.89
CA LEU A 119 10.57 -31.19 -2.63
C LEU A 119 10.76 -32.44 -1.81
N PRO A 120 11.87 -32.56 -1.05
CA PRO A 120 12.04 -33.64 -0.08
C PRO A 120 10.91 -33.63 0.95
N HIS A 121 10.58 -34.80 1.46
CA HIS A 121 9.58 -34.96 2.50
C HIS A 121 9.91 -34.12 3.74
N LEU A 122 8.92 -33.37 4.25
CA LEU A 122 9.02 -32.45 5.40
C LEU A 122 10.10 -31.36 5.27
N ALA A 123 10.55 -31.08 4.06
CA ALA A 123 11.52 -29.98 3.85
C ALA A 123 10.92 -28.64 4.25
N PRO A 124 11.64 -27.83 5.04
CA PRO A 124 11.21 -26.47 5.34
C PRO A 124 11.32 -25.61 4.08
N LEU A 125 10.32 -24.78 3.84
CA LEU A 125 10.30 -23.84 2.73
C LEU A 125 10.32 -22.43 3.25
N ARG A 126 11.17 -21.60 2.66
CA ARG A 126 11.22 -20.16 2.88
C ARG A 126 10.92 -19.42 1.58
N PHE A 127 9.94 -18.53 1.65
CA PHE A 127 9.61 -17.60 0.58
C PHE A 127 10.03 -16.19 0.99
N GLU A 128 10.78 -15.52 0.13
CA GLU A 128 11.12 -14.11 0.26
C GLU A 128 10.43 -13.31 -0.85
N VAL A 129 9.80 -12.23 -0.47
CA VAL A 129 8.95 -11.46 -1.38
C VAL A 129 9.30 -9.98 -1.38
N ALA A 130 8.86 -9.28 -2.42
CA ALA A 130 8.92 -7.83 -2.52
C ALA A 130 7.65 -7.29 -3.17
N SER A 131 7.42 -6.00 -3.04
CA SER A 131 6.41 -5.27 -3.80
C SER A 131 7.05 -4.54 -4.97
N SER A 132 6.31 -4.40 -6.07
CA SER A 132 6.69 -3.51 -7.16
C SER A 132 6.55 -2.03 -6.80
N SER A 133 5.83 -1.69 -5.73
CA SER A 133 5.72 -0.32 -5.26
C SER A 133 6.97 0.11 -4.51
N LEU A 134 7.64 1.14 -5.04
CA LEU A 134 8.86 1.73 -4.49
C LEU A 134 8.61 3.08 -3.79
N ASP A 135 7.38 3.52 -3.69
CA ASP A 135 7.03 4.82 -3.12
C ASP A 135 7.42 4.95 -1.63
N ASP A 136 7.10 3.93 -0.85
CA ASP A 136 7.58 3.77 0.51
C ASP A 136 7.71 2.27 0.83
N PRO A 137 8.84 1.66 0.52
CA PRO A 137 9.04 0.22 0.71
C PRO A 137 8.85 -0.25 2.15
N THR A 138 9.10 0.62 3.14
CA THR A 138 8.98 0.29 4.57
C THR A 138 7.52 0.15 5.03
N ARG A 139 6.61 0.77 4.30
CA ARG A 139 5.17 0.73 4.56
C ARG A 139 4.41 -0.28 3.73
N ASN A 140 5.05 -0.93 2.79
CA ASN A 140 4.45 -2.06 2.08
C ASN A 140 4.02 -3.13 3.08
N ARG A 141 2.89 -3.77 2.82
CA ARG A 141 2.37 -4.87 3.62
C ARG A 141 2.13 -6.05 2.72
N PHE A 142 2.31 -7.24 3.28
CA PHE A 142 2.14 -8.49 2.57
C PHE A 142 1.14 -9.37 3.31
N ARG A 143 0.44 -10.21 2.57
CA ARG A 143 -0.28 -11.34 3.12
C ARG A 143 -0.01 -12.58 2.29
N PHE A 144 -0.04 -13.71 2.95
CA PHE A 144 0.42 -14.98 2.41
C PHE A 144 -0.67 -16.02 2.53
N ARG A 145 -0.67 -16.97 1.61
CA ARG A 145 -1.49 -18.17 1.67
C ARG A 145 -0.78 -19.29 0.94
N LEU A 146 -0.71 -20.45 1.57
CA LEU A 146 -0.27 -21.71 0.96
C LEU A 146 -1.49 -22.60 0.77
N ASP A 147 -2.05 -22.63 -0.44
CA ASP A 147 -3.16 -23.51 -0.76
C ASP A 147 -2.71 -24.97 -0.52
N GLY A 148 -3.54 -25.74 0.13
CA GLY A 148 -3.22 -27.08 0.60
C GLY A 148 -2.75 -27.16 2.05
N GLN A 149 -2.40 -26.04 2.68
CA GLN A 149 -2.00 -25.93 4.08
C GLN A 149 -2.81 -24.89 4.85
N ASP A 150 -2.94 -23.68 4.30
CA ASP A 150 -3.63 -22.57 4.95
C ASP A 150 -5.12 -22.56 4.55
N ASN A 151 -6.02 -22.37 5.52
CA ASN A 151 -7.45 -22.22 5.24
C ASN A 151 -7.75 -20.85 4.63
N ASP A 152 -7.08 -19.80 5.12
CA ASP A 152 -7.29 -18.42 4.75
C ASP A 152 -5.99 -17.66 4.53
N TRP A 153 -6.10 -16.42 4.05
CA TRP A 153 -4.99 -15.50 4.00
C TRP A 153 -4.49 -15.14 5.40
N SER A 154 -3.16 -15.01 5.54
CA SER A 154 -2.60 -14.44 6.75
C SER A 154 -3.08 -12.99 6.96
N PRO A 155 -3.04 -12.44 8.18
CA PRO A 155 -3.13 -11.00 8.38
C PRO A 155 -2.06 -10.25 7.58
N TRP A 156 -2.34 -8.97 7.27
CA TRP A 156 -1.35 -8.08 6.65
C TRP A 156 -0.17 -7.84 7.59
N THR A 157 1.04 -8.05 7.09
CA THR A 157 2.30 -7.94 7.84
C THR A 157 3.35 -7.14 7.07
N PRO A 158 4.29 -6.46 7.74
CA PRO A 158 5.46 -5.88 7.09
C PRO A 158 6.52 -6.92 6.71
N GLU A 159 6.39 -8.16 7.17
CA GLU A 159 7.36 -9.21 6.93
C GLU A 159 7.46 -9.54 5.43
N THR A 160 8.67 -9.53 4.92
CA THR A 160 8.98 -9.85 3.51
C THR A 160 9.34 -11.31 3.30
N ARG A 161 9.15 -12.14 4.33
CA ARG A 161 9.44 -13.58 4.28
C ARG A 161 8.35 -14.38 4.97
N ARG A 162 8.16 -15.61 4.48
CA ARG A 162 7.26 -16.59 5.08
C ARG A 162 7.89 -17.96 5.06
N ASP A 163 7.89 -18.59 6.23
CA ASP A 163 8.42 -19.95 6.41
C ASP A 163 7.25 -20.92 6.59
N TYR A 164 7.38 -22.10 5.95
CA TYR A 164 6.50 -23.25 6.13
C TYR A 164 7.35 -24.47 6.50
N THR A 165 6.94 -25.15 7.54
CA THR A 165 7.62 -26.35 8.03
C THR A 165 6.63 -27.51 8.14
N ASN A 166 7.14 -28.73 8.14
CA ASN A 166 6.33 -29.94 8.32
C ASN A 166 5.21 -30.10 7.28
N LEU A 167 5.46 -29.71 6.04
CA LEU A 167 4.53 -29.95 4.95
C LEU A 167 4.50 -31.46 4.63
N GLY A 168 3.32 -32.07 4.71
CA GLY A 168 3.09 -33.44 4.31
C GLY A 168 3.19 -33.64 2.80
N PRO A 169 3.05 -34.90 2.32
CA PRO A 169 2.93 -35.15 0.89
C PRO A 169 1.70 -34.43 0.32
N GLY A 170 1.88 -33.71 -0.78
CA GLY A 170 0.77 -32.98 -1.39
C GLY A 170 1.23 -32.01 -2.47
N VAL A 171 0.25 -31.37 -3.09
CA VAL A 171 0.46 -30.27 -4.05
C VAL A 171 0.11 -28.96 -3.34
N TYR A 172 1.03 -28.06 -3.34
CA TYR A 172 0.89 -26.76 -2.67
C TYR A 172 1.02 -25.63 -3.69
N ARG A 173 0.25 -24.56 -3.49
CA ARG A 173 0.39 -23.33 -4.27
C ARG A 173 0.60 -22.14 -3.33
N PHE A 174 1.79 -21.55 -3.35
CA PHE A 174 2.05 -20.33 -2.61
C PHE A 174 1.45 -19.13 -3.34
N ARG A 175 0.73 -18.31 -2.58
CA ARG A 175 0.17 -17.05 -3.05
C ARG A 175 0.61 -15.93 -2.12
N VAL A 176 0.90 -14.79 -2.70
CA VAL A 176 1.25 -13.58 -1.97
C VAL A 176 0.55 -12.40 -2.60
N GLU A 177 0.08 -11.50 -1.77
CA GLU A 177 -0.38 -10.18 -2.20
C GLU A 177 0.41 -9.11 -1.47
N SER A 178 0.67 -8.01 -2.15
CA SER A 178 1.24 -6.81 -1.57
C SER A 178 0.23 -5.68 -1.56
N ARG A 179 0.33 -4.83 -0.55
CA ARG A 179 -0.43 -3.59 -0.43
C ARG A 179 0.54 -2.46 -0.22
N ASP A 180 0.45 -1.44 -1.06
CA ASP A 180 1.29 -0.25 -0.96
C ASP A 180 0.81 0.72 0.12
N VAL A 181 1.53 1.82 0.27
CA VAL A 181 1.22 2.90 1.21
C VAL A 181 -0.13 3.57 0.94
N TYR A 182 -0.63 3.50 -0.30
CA TYR A 182 -1.92 4.10 -0.71
C TYR A 182 -3.09 3.14 -0.55
N GLY A 183 -2.82 1.87 -0.28
CA GLY A 183 -3.83 0.84 -0.12
C GLY A 183 -4.13 0.06 -1.40
N HIS A 184 -3.39 0.28 -2.50
CA HIS A 184 -3.51 -0.54 -3.69
C HIS A 184 -3.00 -1.95 -3.41
N VAL A 185 -3.73 -2.94 -3.88
CA VAL A 185 -3.44 -4.36 -3.65
C VAL A 185 -3.18 -5.05 -4.97
N GLY A 186 -2.15 -5.91 -5.01
CA GLY A 186 -1.87 -6.77 -6.14
C GLY A 186 -1.00 -7.97 -5.78
N GLY A 187 -1.11 -9.04 -6.58
CA GLY A 187 -0.46 -10.32 -6.37
C GLY A 187 0.01 -10.99 -7.66
#